data_e8c952dcd69054826f459c1c25145f3d
#
_entry.id   e8c952dcd69054826f459c1c25145f3d
#
_cell.length_a   1.000
_cell.length_b   1.000
_cell.length_c   1.000
_cell.angle_alpha   90.00
_cell.angle_beta   90.00
_cell.angle_gamma   90.00
#
_symmetry.space_group_name_H-M   'P 1'
#
loop_
_entity.id
_entity.type
_entity.pdbx_description
1 polymer ?
#
loop_
_entity_poly.entity_id
_entity_poly.type
_entity_poly.pdbx_seq_one_letter_code
_entity_poly.pdbx_strand_id
1 'polypeptide(L)'
;MNEARVAIVTGAGSGIGRATALRLARDGYSVVVNDLNAERAEAVAATIRAGGGSAIGVVGDVSSESDVVALVRCTEQAFGPCTLLVNNAGFAHQVPFIELAPADFDRIFAVHVRGTYLCSRAVLGSMLAKGHGVIVNVASQLGQIGGVELVHYSSAKAAVIGMTKALAREVSAHGVRVNAVAPGPINTPLVASLSESWRRAKAEQLPLGRFGEPEEVAATIAFLASSEASLFVGQTLGPNSGDVML
;
A
#
# COMPACT_ATOMS: atom_id res chain seq x y z
N MET A 1 -13.13 -8.93 25.41
CA MET A 1 -11.72 -9.18 25.05
C MET A 1 -11.41 -8.29 23.86
N ASN A 2 -10.37 -7.43 23.94
CA ASN A 2 -9.98 -6.62 22.78
C ASN A 2 -9.54 -7.57 21.68
N GLU A 3 -10.19 -7.50 20.51
CA GLU A 3 -9.84 -8.32 19.36
C GLU A 3 -8.41 -7.99 18.91
N ALA A 4 -7.61 -9.01 18.57
CA ALA A 4 -6.23 -8.81 18.15
C ALA A 4 -6.22 -7.97 16.85
N ARG A 5 -5.49 -6.86 16.86
CA ARG A 5 -5.31 -5.97 15.71
C ARG A 5 -4.08 -6.43 14.93
N VAL A 6 -4.27 -7.14 13.84
CA VAL A 6 -3.19 -7.73 13.02
C VAL A 6 -3.16 -7.05 11.65
N ALA A 7 -2.03 -6.46 11.32
CA ALA A 7 -1.83 -5.77 10.05
C ALA A 7 -0.77 -6.47 9.18
N ILE A 8 -1.07 -6.66 7.91
CA ILE A 8 -0.08 -6.99 6.86
C ILE A 8 0.18 -5.73 6.04
N VAL A 9 1.44 -5.33 5.90
CA VAL A 9 1.87 -4.24 5.01
C VAL A 9 2.84 -4.81 3.98
N THR A 10 2.47 -4.74 2.70
CA THR A 10 3.33 -5.22 1.62
C THR A 10 4.26 -4.13 1.11
N GLY A 11 5.49 -4.51 0.66
CA GLY A 11 6.53 -3.54 0.28
C GLY A 11 6.94 -2.64 1.45
N ALA A 12 6.95 -3.18 2.67
CA ALA A 12 7.10 -2.41 3.90
C ALA A 12 8.56 -2.23 4.35
N GLY A 13 9.52 -2.68 3.57
CA GLY A 13 10.95 -2.49 3.87
C GLY A 13 11.46 -1.06 3.64
N SER A 14 10.72 -0.19 2.95
CA SER A 14 11.13 1.18 2.66
C SER A 14 9.95 2.13 2.43
N GLY A 15 10.22 3.44 2.33
CA GLY A 15 9.29 4.46 1.90
C GLY A 15 7.96 4.48 2.66
N ILE A 16 6.85 4.60 1.91
CA ILE A 16 5.48 4.66 2.45
C ILE A 16 5.15 3.41 3.25
N GLY A 17 5.52 2.21 2.75
CA GLY A 17 5.25 0.95 3.43
C GLY A 17 5.92 0.88 4.81
N ARG A 18 7.21 1.28 4.89
CA ARG A 18 7.93 1.36 6.16
C ARG A 18 7.26 2.34 7.13
N ALA A 19 6.97 3.55 6.69
CA ALA A 19 6.31 4.56 7.52
C ALA A 19 4.94 4.06 8.01
N THR A 20 4.18 3.38 7.15
CA THR A 20 2.89 2.76 7.48
C THR A 20 3.05 1.66 8.52
N ALA A 21 4.01 0.75 8.36
CA ALA A 21 4.26 -0.32 9.33
C ALA A 21 4.61 0.23 10.71
N LEU A 22 5.51 1.23 10.77
CA LEU A 22 5.87 1.91 12.01
C LEU A 22 4.68 2.65 12.66
N ARG A 23 3.85 3.31 11.85
CA ARG A 23 2.66 4.01 12.34
C ARG A 23 1.64 3.02 12.92
N LEU A 24 1.31 1.96 12.21
CA LEU A 24 0.35 0.96 12.66
C LEU A 24 0.80 0.25 13.94
N ALA A 25 2.11 -0.01 14.08
CA ALA A 25 2.66 -0.56 15.33
C ALA A 25 2.44 0.37 16.52
N ARG A 26 2.66 1.70 16.36
CA ARG A 26 2.35 2.71 17.39
C ARG A 26 0.85 2.78 17.73
N ASP A 27 0.01 2.51 16.73
CA ASP A 27 -1.45 2.48 16.90
C ASP A 27 -1.94 1.13 17.48
N GLY A 28 -1.01 0.24 17.92
CA GLY A 28 -1.32 -1.00 18.65
C GLY A 28 -1.61 -2.22 17.77
N TYR A 29 -1.22 -2.20 16.48
CA TYR A 29 -1.26 -3.39 15.63
C TYR A 29 -0.04 -4.28 15.86
N SER A 30 -0.25 -5.60 15.83
CA SER A 30 0.81 -6.56 15.50
C SER A 30 1.04 -6.50 13.99
N VAL A 31 2.27 -6.21 13.55
CA VAL A 31 2.56 -5.89 12.15
C VAL A 31 3.39 -6.96 11.47
N VAL A 32 2.92 -7.43 10.34
CA VAL A 32 3.71 -8.26 9.41
C VAL A 32 4.27 -7.36 8.32
N VAL A 33 5.59 -7.24 8.32
CA VAL A 33 6.37 -6.44 7.37
C VAL A 33 6.76 -7.35 6.22
N ASN A 34 6.04 -7.28 5.09
CA ASN A 34 6.42 -8.01 3.89
C ASN A 34 7.26 -7.15 2.95
N ASP A 35 8.32 -7.70 2.42
CA ASP A 35 9.17 -7.12 1.37
C ASP A 35 9.84 -8.23 0.55
N LEU A 36 10.26 -7.93 -0.69
CA LEU A 36 11.11 -8.83 -1.49
C LEU A 36 12.51 -8.99 -0.88
N ASN A 37 12.99 -7.98 -0.18
CA ASN A 37 14.29 -7.97 0.47
C ASN A 37 14.14 -8.37 1.95
N ALA A 38 14.66 -9.54 2.30
CA ALA A 38 14.58 -10.10 3.65
C ALA A 38 15.21 -9.19 4.71
N GLU A 39 16.37 -8.58 4.41
CA GLU A 39 17.09 -7.70 5.34
C GLU A 39 16.27 -6.43 5.64
N ARG A 40 15.65 -5.84 4.63
CA ARG A 40 14.79 -4.66 4.79
C ARG A 40 13.54 -4.98 5.60
N ALA A 41 12.88 -6.11 5.31
CA ALA A 41 11.72 -6.55 6.06
C ALA A 41 12.05 -6.73 7.54
N GLU A 42 13.15 -7.43 7.82
CA GLU A 42 13.58 -7.70 9.19
C GLU A 42 14.07 -6.44 9.91
N ALA A 43 14.77 -5.53 9.25
CA ALA A 43 15.22 -4.27 9.84
C ALA A 43 14.04 -3.41 10.33
N VAL A 44 12.96 -3.34 9.56
CA VAL A 44 11.73 -2.63 9.97
C VAL A 44 11.02 -3.35 11.11
N ALA A 45 10.90 -4.67 11.04
CA ALA A 45 10.31 -5.47 12.13
C ALA A 45 11.11 -5.35 13.43
N ALA A 46 12.44 -5.38 13.36
CA ALA A 46 13.34 -5.16 14.49
C ALA A 46 13.17 -3.75 15.10
N THR A 47 13.01 -2.72 14.25
CA THR A 47 12.75 -1.35 14.71
C THR A 47 11.43 -1.28 15.50
N ILE A 48 10.37 -1.94 15.02
CA ILE A 48 9.08 -2.00 15.73
C ILE A 48 9.23 -2.69 17.09
N ARG A 49 9.90 -3.86 17.13
CA ARG A 49 10.11 -4.61 18.36
C ARG A 49 10.96 -3.84 19.37
N ALA A 50 12.00 -3.14 18.92
CA ALA A 50 12.83 -2.28 19.77
C ALA A 50 12.03 -1.11 20.38
N GLY A 51 10.98 -0.66 19.70
CA GLY A 51 10.03 0.34 20.21
C GLY A 51 8.92 -0.25 21.10
N GLY A 52 8.99 -1.53 21.47
CA GLY A 52 8.00 -2.23 22.31
C GLY A 52 6.77 -2.75 21.57
N GLY A 53 6.71 -2.62 20.25
CA GLY A 53 5.65 -3.18 19.42
C GLY A 53 5.87 -4.66 19.06
N SER A 54 4.86 -5.26 18.42
CA SER A 54 4.91 -6.64 17.93
C SER A 54 5.05 -6.66 16.41
N ALA A 55 6.10 -7.26 15.88
CA ALA A 55 6.28 -7.39 14.43
C ALA A 55 7.16 -8.57 14.03
N ILE A 56 6.90 -9.10 12.82
CA ILE A 56 7.75 -10.05 12.10
C ILE A 56 8.04 -9.56 10.69
N GLY A 57 9.25 -9.83 10.18
CA GLY A 57 9.60 -9.69 8.77
C GLY A 57 9.25 -10.96 8.01
N VAL A 58 8.59 -10.84 6.87
CA VAL A 58 8.26 -11.97 5.98
C VAL A 58 8.66 -11.61 4.55
N VAL A 59 9.65 -12.34 4.02
CA VAL A 59 10.07 -12.20 2.62
C VAL A 59 9.04 -12.86 1.70
N GLY A 60 8.73 -12.21 0.57
CA GLY A 60 7.84 -12.80 -0.43
C GLY A 60 7.47 -11.82 -1.54
N ASP A 61 7.29 -12.37 -2.74
CA ASP A 61 6.80 -11.65 -3.91
C ASP A 61 5.27 -11.66 -3.93
N VAL A 62 4.65 -10.49 -3.86
CA VAL A 62 3.18 -10.35 -3.90
C VAL A 62 2.59 -10.83 -5.23
N SER A 63 3.36 -10.89 -6.31
CA SER A 63 2.92 -11.43 -7.60
C SER A 63 2.92 -12.96 -7.67
N SER A 64 3.52 -13.64 -6.66
CA SER A 64 3.56 -15.09 -6.52
C SER A 64 2.44 -15.57 -5.57
N GLU A 65 1.54 -16.42 -6.07
CA GLU A 65 0.43 -16.95 -5.25
C GLU A 65 0.95 -17.80 -4.09
N SER A 66 2.02 -18.59 -4.29
CA SER A 66 2.64 -19.39 -3.23
C SER A 66 3.22 -18.55 -2.11
N ASP A 67 3.86 -17.42 -2.46
CA ASP A 67 4.46 -16.52 -1.47
C ASP A 67 3.38 -15.78 -0.67
N VAL A 68 2.29 -15.36 -1.33
CA VAL A 68 1.14 -14.74 -0.65
C VAL A 68 0.47 -15.72 0.31
N VAL A 69 0.30 -16.99 -0.08
CA VAL A 69 -0.22 -18.03 0.81
C VAL A 69 0.71 -18.24 2.01
N ALA A 70 2.01 -18.26 1.78
CA ALA A 70 3.00 -18.37 2.86
C ALA A 70 2.97 -17.14 3.79
N LEU A 71 2.85 -15.93 3.25
CA LEU A 71 2.72 -14.68 4.00
C LEU A 71 1.52 -14.72 4.96
N VAL A 72 0.34 -15.09 4.46
CA VAL A 72 -0.87 -15.17 5.29
C VAL A 72 -0.73 -16.26 6.35
N ARG A 73 -0.22 -17.43 5.99
CA ARG A 73 0.04 -18.51 6.97
C ARG A 73 1.00 -18.08 8.08
N CYS A 74 2.12 -17.41 7.75
CA CYS A 74 3.05 -16.88 8.75
C CYS A 74 2.37 -15.84 9.65
N THR A 75 1.50 -15.00 9.08
CA THR A 75 0.71 -14.02 9.83
C THR A 75 -0.18 -14.69 10.86
N GLU A 76 -0.96 -15.69 10.42
CA GLU A 76 -1.90 -16.42 11.28
C GLU A 76 -1.21 -17.19 12.39
N GLN A 77 -0.05 -17.79 12.10
CA GLN A 77 0.76 -18.49 13.10
C GLN A 77 1.35 -17.56 14.16
N ALA A 78 1.76 -16.34 13.75
CA ALA A 78 2.42 -15.42 14.67
C ALA A 78 1.41 -14.60 15.51
N PHE A 79 0.32 -14.14 14.91
CA PHE A 79 -0.56 -13.13 15.51
C PHE A 79 -2.06 -13.44 15.38
N GLY A 80 -2.42 -14.48 14.66
CA GLY A 80 -3.81 -14.75 14.29
C GLY A 80 -4.23 -14.09 12.97
N PRO A 81 -5.53 -14.17 12.63
CA PRO A 81 -6.04 -13.71 11.34
C PRO A 81 -5.84 -12.22 11.13
N CYS A 82 -5.48 -11.85 9.88
CA CYS A 82 -5.31 -10.47 9.45
C CYS A 82 -6.62 -9.68 9.58
N THR A 83 -6.57 -8.50 10.22
CA THR A 83 -7.69 -7.57 10.34
C THR A 83 -7.49 -6.30 9.51
N LEU A 84 -6.25 -6.02 9.09
CA LEU A 84 -5.90 -4.91 8.22
C LEU A 84 -4.88 -5.36 7.16
N LEU A 85 -5.22 -5.20 5.89
CA LEU A 85 -4.27 -5.37 4.79
C LEU A 85 -3.96 -4.02 4.16
N VAL A 86 -2.67 -3.69 4.03
CA VAL A 86 -2.20 -2.55 3.25
C VAL A 86 -1.43 -3.06 2.03
N ASN A 87 -2.05 -2.99 0.86
CA ASN A 87 -1.43 -3.31 -0.42
C ASN A 87 -0.61 -2.11 -0.89
N ASN A 88 0.67 -2.08 -0.51
CA ASN A 88 1.57 -0.99 -0.84
C ASN A 88 2.70 -1.42 -1.80
N ALA A 89 3.03 -2.71 -1.88
CA ALA A 89 4.11 -3.20 -2.74
C ALA A 89 4.00 -2.67 -4.17
N GLY A 90 5.12 -2.17 -4.69
CA GLY A 90 5.17 -1.63 -6.04
C GLY A 90 6.47 -0.93 -6.34
N PHE A 91 6.66 -0.63 -7.61
CA PHE A 91 7.79 0.13 -8.16
C PHE A 91 7.32 0.96 -9.35
N ALA A 92 8.15 1.88 -9.80
CA ALA A 92 7.93 2.62 -11.04
C ALA A 92 9.15 2.47 -11.94
N HIS A 93 8.89 2.42 -13.23
CA HIS A 93 9.89 2.41 -14.29
C HIS A 93 9.44 3.40 -15.35
N GLN A 94 10.24 4.43 -15.58
CA GLN A 94 9.92 5.49 -16.52
C GLN A 94 10.53 5.15 -17.89
N VAL A 95 9.69 5.06 -18.91
CA VAL A 95 10.10 4.69 -20.28
C VAL A 95 9.10 5.24 -21.30
N PRO A 96 9.55 5.80 -22.45
CA PRO A 96 8.66 6.20 -23.53
C PRO A 96 7.80 5.02 -24.02
N PHE A 97 6.53 5.30 -24.32
CA PHE A 97 5.57 4.23 -24.67
C PHE A 97 6.04 3.34 -25.82
N ILE A 98 6.67 3.94 -26.85
CA ILE A 98 7.17 3.19 -28.01
C ILE A 98 8.33 2.25 -27.66
N GLU A 99 9.05 2.53 -26.57
CA GLU A 99 10.19 1.73 -26.09
C GLU A 99 9.80 0.76 -24.98
N LEU A 100 8.55 0.84 -24.48
CA LEU A 100 8.06 0.01 -23.39
C LEU A 100 7.99 -1.46 -23.85
N ALA A 101 8.86 -2.29 -23.29
CA ALA A 101 8.84 -3.71 -23.58
C ALA A 101 7.58 -4.39 -22.98
N PRO A 102 6.93 -5.34 -23.69
CA PRO A 102 5.79 -6.08 -23.15
C PRO A 102 6.06 -6.73 -21.79
N ALA A 103 7.27 -7.24 -21.57
CA ALA A 103 7.66 -7.84 -20.30
C ALA A 103 7.66 -6.84 -19.12
N ASP A 104 8.04 -5.58 -19.36
CA ASP A 104 8.00 -4.53 -18.33
C ASP A 104 6.56 -4.11 -18.02
N PHE A 105 5.71 -4.03 -19.05
CA PHE A 105 4.27 -3.83 -18.87
C PHE A 105 3.66 -4.95 -18.00
N ASP A 106 3.91 -6.20 -18.36
CA ASP A 106 3.39 -7.36 -17.63
C ASP A 106 3.90 -7.39 -16.18
N ARG A 107 5.16 -7.06 -15.95
CA ARG A 107 5.77 -7.02 -14.62
C ARG A 107 5.11 -5.97 -13.71
N ILE A 108 4.83 -4.78 -14.22
CA ILE A 108 4.11 -3.75 -13.48
C ILE A 108 2.71 -4.26 -13.09
N PHE A 109 1.97 -4.84 -14.03
CA PHE A 109 0.65 -5.40 -13.75
C PHE A 109 0.70 -6.58 -12.79
N ALA A 110 1.70 -7.45 -12.90
CA ALA A 110 1.89 -8.57 -11.99
C ALA A 110 2.05 -8.12 -10.54
N VAL A 111 2.89 -7.11 -10.28
CA VAL A 111 3.14 -6.62 -8.92
C VAL A 111 1.96 -5.77 -8.41
N HIS A 112 1.55 -4.76 -9.18
CA HIS A 112 0.58 -3.77 -8.69
C HIS A 112 -0.86 -4.27 -8.70
N VAL A 113 -1.28 -4.96 -9.75
CA VAL A 113 -2.68 -5.38 -9.93
C VAL A 113 -2.88 -6.80 -9.40
N ARG A 114 -2.14 -7.76 -9.95
CA ARG A 114 -2.25 -9.15 -9.54
C ARG A 114 -1.84 -9.33 -8.07
N GLY A 115 -0.77 -8.66 -7.61
CA GLY A 115 -0.34 -8.69 -6.21
C GLY A 115 -1.41 -8.17 -5.25
N THR A 116 -2.02 -7.01 -5.56
CA THR A 116 -3.16 -6.47 -4.79
C THR A 116 -4.34 -7.44 -4.76
N TYR A 117 -4.66 -8.07 -5.90
CA TYR A 117 -5.72 -9.09 -5.97
C TYR A 117 -5.38 -10.31 -5.10
N LEU A 118 -4.19 -10.89 -5.25
CA LEU A 118 -3.79 -12.10 -4.53
C LEU A 118 -3.79 -11.88 -3.01
N CYS A 119 -3.19 -10.79 -2.54
CA CYS A 119 -3.14 -10.47 -1.11
C CYS A 119 -4.55 -10.22 -0.55
N SER A 120 -5.39 -9.45 -1.26
CA SER A 120 -6.76 -9.19 -0.84
C SER A 120 -7.58 -10.48 -0.77
N ARG A 121 -7.52 -11.33 -1.81
CA ARG A 121 -8.20 -12.62 -1.86
C ARG A 121 -7.79 -13.54 -0.71
N ALA A 122 -6.49 -13.55 -0.37
CA ALA A 122 -5.95 -14.46 0.64
C ALA A 122 -6.44 -14.13 2.07
N VAL A 123 -6.68 -12.85 2.39
CA VAL A 123 -7.16 -12.43 3.72
C VAL A 123 -8.69 -12.31 3.81
N LEU A 124 -9.36 -12.15 2.67
CA LEU A 124 -10.77 -11.80 2.62
C LEU A 124 -11.68 -12.86 3.27
N GLY A 125 -11.39 -14.14 3.07
CA GLY A 125 -12.20 -15.22 3.65
C GLY A 125 -12.30 -15.16 5.17
N SER A 126 -11.17 -14.90 5.86
CA SER A 126 -11.14 -14.75 7.31
C SER A 126 -11.80 -13.46 7.78
N MET A 127 -11.66 -12.35 7.03
CA MET A 127 -12.34 -11.08 7.32
C MET A 127 -13.87 -11.21 7.22
N LEU A 128 -14.37 -11.86 6.16
CA LEU A 128 -15.81 -12.12 5.97
C LEU A 128 -16.38 -13.01 7.07
N ALA A 129 -15.66 -14.09 7.42
CA ALA A 129 -16.10 -15.00 8.49
C ALA A 129 -16.20 -14.30 9.86
N LYS A 130 -15.37 -13.28 10.11
CA LYS A 130 -15.40 -12.45 11.32
C LYS A 130 -16.39 -11.29 11.25
N GLY A 131 -16.90 -10.94 10.07
CA GLY A 131 -17.71 -9.73 9.85
C GLY A 131 -16.93 -8.43 10.11
N HIS A 132 -15.59 -8.47 10.03
CA HIS A 132 -14.72 -7.32 10.29
C HIS A 132 -13.41 -7.41 9.52
N GLY A 133 -13.03 -6.32 8.85
CA GLY A 133 -11.76 -6.20 8.17
C GLY A 133 -11.61 -4.87 7.45
N VAL A 134 -10.35 -4.48 7.21
CA VAL A 134 -10.04 -3.28 6.41
C VAL A 134 -8.97 -3.62 5.40
N ILE A 135 -9.19 -3.20 4.15
CA ILE A 135 -8.20 -3.26 3.07
C ILE A 135 -7.94 -1.83 2.60
N VAL A 136 -6.67 -1.42 2.62
CA VAL A 136 -6.23 -0.13 2.06
C VAL A 136 -5.25 -0.38 0.92
N ASN A 137 -5.61 0.07 -0.28
CA ASN A 137 -4.80 -0.08 -1.47
C ASN A 137 -4.01 1.21 -1.75
N VAL A 138 -2.70 1.11 -1.92
CA VAL A 138 -1.87 2.26 -2.32
C VAL A 138 -1.88 2.36 -3.85
N ALA A 139 -2.74 3.24 -4.34
CA ALA A 139 -2.81 3.65 -5.74
C ALA A 139 -1.73 4.73 -6.05
N SER A 140 -2.09 5.72 -6.83
CA SER A 140 -1.30 6.92 -7.14
C SER A 140 -2.21 7.97 -7.76
N GLN A 141 -1.92 9.25 -7.60
CA GLN A 141 -2.55 10.30 -8.40
C GLN A 141 -2.38 10.06 -9.91
N LEU A 142 -1.26 9.42 -10.33
CA LEU A 142 -1.04 9.09 -11.74
C LEU A 142 -2.01 8.02 -12.28
N GLY A 143 -2.66 7.26 -11.42
CA GLY A 143 -3.79 6.40 -11.79
C GLY A 143 -5.07 7.19 -12.09
N GLN A 144 -5.12 8.47 -11.74
CA GLN A 144 -6.26 9.37 -11.96
C GLN A 144 -6.04 10.28 -13.17
N ILE A 145 -4.81 10.83 -13.32
CA ILE A 145 -4.50 11.83 -14.35
C ILE A 145 -3.51 11.35 -15.42
N GLY A 146 -2.89 10.19 -15.23
CA GLY A 146 -1.79 9.72 -16.08
C GLY A 146 -0.45 10.38 -15.77
N GLY A 147 0.63 9.79 -16.29
CA GLY A 147 1.99 10.32 -16.20
C GLY A 147 2.75 10.09 -17.49
N VAL A 148 3.56 11.07 -17.88
CA VAL A 148 4.44 10.96 -19.07
C VAL A 148 5.44 9.84 -18.84
N GLU A 149 5.63 8.97 -19.86
CA GLU A 149 6.52 7.80 -19.81
C GLU A 149 6.14 6.75 -18.75
N LEU A 150 4.93 6.83 -18.21
CA LEU A 150 4.42 5.96 -17.14
C LEU A 150 3.07 5.30 -17.50
N VAL A 151 2.87 4.97 -18.78
CA VAL A 151 1.58 4.41 -19.25
C VAL A 151 1.22 3.12 -18.52
N HIS A 152 2.14 2.18 -18.39
CA HIS A 152 1.93 0.91 -17.67
C HIS A 152 1.66 1.12 -16.18
N TYR A 153 2.42 2.01 -15.52
CA TYR A 153 2.23 2.34 -14.11
C TYR A 153 0.89 3.04 -13.86
N SER A 154 0.57 4.06 -14.66
CA SER A 154 -0.70 4.79 -14.56
C SER A 154 -1.89 3.88 -14.78
N SER A 155 -1.82 3.00 -15.79
CA SER A 155 -2.84 2.00 -16.08
C SER A 155 -3.02 1.01 -14.91
N ALA A 156 -1.93 0.51 -14.34
CA ALA A 156 -1.98 -0.39 -13.19
C ALA A 156 -2.59 0.30 -11.96
N LYS A 157 -2.24 1.56 -11.69
CA LYS A 157 -2.79 2.33 -10.56
C LYS A 157 -4.26 2.69 -10.76
N ALA A 158 -4.69 2.95 -11.99
CA ALA A 158 -6.11 3.09 -12.34
C ALA A 158 -6.88 1.77 -12.12
N ALA A 159 -6.30 0.63 -12.48
CA ALA A 159 -6.87 -0.68 -12.22
C ALA A 159 -7.05 -0.94 -10.71
N VAL A 160 -6.09 -0.56 -9.87
CA VAL A 160 -6.19 -0.66 -8.40
C VAL A 160 -7.34 0.19 -7.86
N ILE A 161 -7.55 1.41 -8.39
CA ILE A 161 -8.70 2.26 -8.02
C ILE A 161 -10.02 1.58 -8.42
N GLY A 162 -10.11 1.03 -9.63
CA GLY A 162 -11.28 0.30 -10.11
C GLY A 162 -11.58 -0.93 -9.24
N MET A 163 -10.56 -1.73 -8.94
CA MET A 163 -10.67 -2.92 -8.07
C MET A 163 -11.12 -2.54 -6.66
N THR A 164 -10.61 -1.43 -6.10
CA THR A 164 -11.03 -0.91 -4.80
C THR A 164 -12.53 -0.66 -4.76
N LYS A 165 -13.07 0.04 -5.76
CA LYS A 165 -14.49 0.36 -5.86
C LYS A 165 -15.36 -0.87 -6.01
N ALA A 166 -14.96 -1.81 -6.87
CA ALA A 166 -15.71 -3.03 -7.13
C ALA A 166 -15.75 -3.93 -5.89
N LEU A 167 -14.58 -4.20 -5.28
CA LEU A 167 -14.49 -5.04 -4.10
C LEU A 167 -15.24 -4.42 -2.91
N ALA A 168 -15.16 -3.11 -2.71
CA ALA A 168 -15.89 -2.42 -1.66
C ALA A 168 -17.41 -2.65 -1.78
N ARG A 169 -17.98 -2.59 -2.99
CA ARG A 169 -19.42 -2.87 -3.23
C ARG A 169 -19.80 -4.29 -2.87
N GLU A 170 -18.91 -5.25 -3.10
CA GLU A 170 -19.16 -6.65 -2.86
C GLU A 170 -19.14 -7.01 -1.37
N VAL A 171 -18.20 -6.42 -0.59
CA VAL A 171 -17.90 -6.92 0.76
C VAL A 171 -18.34 -6.02 1.91
N SER A 172 -18.71 -4.75 1.65
CA SER A 172 -18.99 -3.81 2.75
C SER A 172 -20.21 -4.17 3.58
N ALA A 173 -21.24 -4.77 2.96
CA ALA A 173 -22.40 -5.29 3.69
C ALA A 173 -22.05 -6.42 4.69
N HIS A 174 -20.87 -7.01 4.52
CA HIS A 174 -20.34 -8.08 5.39
C HIS A 174 -19.30 -7.57 6.38
N GLY A 175 -19.24 -6.25 6.62
CA GLY A 175 -18.36 -5.63 7.61
C GLY A 175 -16.90 -5.44 7.18
N VAL A 176 -16.57 -5.61 5.89
CA VAL A 176 -15.22 -5.38 5.37
C VAL A 176 -15.18 -4.07 4.58
N ARG A 177 -14.34 -3.13 4.99
CA ARG A 177 -14.14 -1.85 4.28
C ARG A 177 -12.94 -1.93 3.34
N VAL A 178 -13.09 -1.43 2.13
CA VAL A 178 -12.01 -1.35 1.14
C VAL A 178 -11.92 0.08 0.63
N ASN A 179 -10.74 0.69 0.76
CA ASN A 179 -10.46 2.04 0.30
C ASN A 179 -9.07 2.12 -0.34
N ALA A 180 -8.78 3.21 -1.02
CA ALA A 180 -7.48 3.50 -1.59
C ALA A 180 -6.91 4.82 -1.08
N VAL A 181 -5.60 4.94 -1.11
CA VAL A 181 -4.89 6.23 -1.10
C VAL A 181 -4.21 6.43 -2.45
N ALA A 182 -4.22 7.66 -2.95
CA ALA A 182 -3.58 8.07 -4.20
C ALA A 182 -2.52 9.15 -3.92
N PRO A 183 -1.34 8.77 -3.40
CA PRO A 183 -0.30 9.74 -3.09
C PRO A 183 0.17 10.50 -4.32
N GLY A 184 0.60 11.74 -4.10
CA GLY A 184 1.35 12.55 -5.03
C GLY A 184 2.84 12.31 -4.96
N PRO A 185 3.66 13.33 -5.25
CA PRO A 185 5.11 13.28 -5.05
C PRO A 185 5.45 13.18 -3.56
N ILE A 186 6.05 12.06 -3.15
CA ILE A 186 6.42 11.76 -1.77
C ILE A 186 7.92 11.52 -1.68
N ASN A 187 8.59 12.08 -0.68
CA ASN A 187 10.02 11.93 -0.41
C ASN A 187 10.37 10.48 -0.02
N THR A 188 10.49 9.64 -1.03
CA THR A 188 10.85 8.22 -0.91
C THR A 188 12.18 7.96 -1.62
N PRO A 189 12.86 6.83 -1.37
CA PRO A 189 14.04 6.46 -2.14
C PRO A 189 13.85 6.49 -3.66
N LEU A 190 12.64 6.17 -4.13
CA LEU A 190 12.27 6.24 -5.55
C LEU A 190 12.37 7.68 -6.07
N VAL A 191 11.80 8.65 -5.36
CA VAL A 191 11.83 10.07 -5.77
C VAL A 191 13.20 10.69 -5.53
N ALA A 192 13.94 10.25 -4.51
CA ALA A 192 15.28 10.71 -4.23
C ALA A 192 16.29 10.37 -5.35
N SER A 193 16.01 9.35 -6.18
CA SER A 193 16.84 9.00 -7.34
C SER A 193 16.66 9.95 -8.55
N LEU A 194 15.62 10.79 -8.54
CA LEU A 194 15.38 11.78 -9.58
C LEU A 194 16.30 13.02 -9.39
N SER A 195 16.59 13.74 -10.49
CA SER A 195 17.47 14.91 -10.44
C SER A 195 16.94 15.98 -9.49
N GLU A 196 17.86 16.70 -8.83
CA GLU A 196 17.49 17.79 -7.92
C GLU A 196 16.75 18.93 -8.64
N SER A 197 17.16 19.24 -9.87
CA SER A 197 16.49 20.24 -10.70
C SER A 197 15.04 19.86 -10.99
N TRP A 198 14.76 18.60 -11.32
CA TRP A 198 13.40 18.11 -11.51
C TRP A 198 12.59 18.20 -10.22
N ARG A 199 13.16 17.75 -9.09
CA ARG A 199 12.46 17.79 -7.80
C ARG A 199 12.10 19.21 -7.39
N ARG A 200 13.00 20.17 -7.59
CA ARG A 200 12.75 21.59 -7.31
C ARG A 200 11.63 22.14 -8.19
N ALA A 201 11.74 21.97 -9.51
CA ALA A 201 10.74 22.44 -10.46
C ALA A 201 9.36 21.83 -10.20
N LYS A 202 9.31 20.54 -9.82
CA LYS A 202 8.03 19.89 -9.47
C LYS A 202 7.47 20.42 -8.15
N ALA A 203 8.30 20.67 -7.14
CA ALA A 203 7.85 21.23 -5.87
C ALA A 203 7.23 22.63 -6.04
N GLU A 204 7.81 23.47 -6.90
CA GLU A 204 7.30 24.82 -7.21
C GLU A 204 5.92 24.79 -7.88
N GLN A 205 5.57 23.68 -8.55
CA GLN A 205 4.23 23.49 -9.18
C GLN A 205 3.15 23.05 -8.19
N LEU A 206 3.55 22.53 -7.02
CA LEU A 206 2.61 22.02 -6.03
C LEU A 206 1.99 23.17 -5.21
N PRO A 207 0.67 23.19 -4.98
CA PRO A 207 0.03 24.20 -4.13
C PRO A 207 0.65 24.34 -2.73
N LEU A 208 1.11 23.24 -2.12
CA LEU A 208 1.83 23.29 -0.83
C LEU A 208 3.33 23.66 -0.95
N GLY A 209 3.86 23.81 -2.17
CA GLY A 209 5.26 24.16 -2.42
C GLY A 209 6.28 23.09 -2.02
N ARG A 210 5.83 21.88 -1.69
CA ARG A 210 6.70 20.79 -1.25
C ARG A 210 6.16 19.43 -1.59
N PHE A 211 7.01 18.43 -1.60
CA PHE A 211 6.62 17.03 -1.61
C PHE A 211 6.04 16.63 -0.23
N GLY A 212 5.21 15.61 -0.24
CA GLY A 212 4.77 14.96 0.98
C GLY A 212 5.86 14.07 1.57
N GLU A 213 5.72 13.75 2.86
CA GLU A 213 6.56 12.77 3.54
C GLU A 213 5.83 11.42 3.65
N PRO A 214 6.55 10.28 3.67
CA PRO A 214 5.95 8.96 3.85
C PRO A 214 5.02 8.87 5.07
N GLU A 215 5.34 9.57 6.14
CA GLU A 215 4.57 9.64 7.38
C GLU A 215 3.20 10.31 7.18
N GLU A 216 3.07 11.27 6.27
CA GLU A 216 1.79 11.93 5.96
C GLU A 216 0.86 10.98 5.20
N VAL A 217 1.41 10.14 4.30
CA VAL A 217 0.64 9.07 3.65
C VAL A 217 0.26 7.99 4.66
N ALA A 218 1.18 7.60 5.54
CA ALA A 218 0.91 6.63 6.60
C ALA A 218 -0.19 7.12 7.57
N ALA A 219 -0.28 8.42 7.84
CA ALA A 219 -1.36 9.00 8.63
C ALA A 219 -2.72 8.85 7.95
N THR A 220 -2.79 9.06 6.62
CA THR A 220 -4.02 8.84 5.83
C THR A 220 -4.42 7.37 5.83
N ILE A 221 -3.46 6.44 5.69
CA ILE A 221 -3.71 4.99 5.76
C ILE A 221 -4.22 4.61 7.16
N ALA A 222 -3.60 5.11 8.22
CA ALA A 222 -4.02 4.86 9.60
C ALA A 222 -5.43 5.39 9.89
N PHE A 223 -5.80 6.56 9.36
CA PHE A 223 -7.17 7.07 9.41
C PHE A 223 -8.14 6.09 8.74
N LEU A 224 -7.87 5.67 7.51
CA LEU A 224 -8.73 4.70 6.79
C LEU A 224 -8.83 3.35 7.51
N ALA A 225 -7.80 2.96 8.26
CA ALA A 225 -7.80 1.74 9.08
C ALA A 225 -8.61 1.87 10.37
N SER A 226 -8.87 3.09 10.84
CA SER A 226 -9.54 3.37 12.10
C SER A 226 -11.07 3.30 12.00
N SER A 227 -11.75 3.30 13.14
CA SER A 227 -13.21 3.43 13.26
C SER A 227 -13.73 4.81 12.82
N GLU A 228 -12.90 5.84 12.84
CA GLU A 228 -13.26 7.19 12.39
C GLU A 228 -13.60 7.22 10.88
N ALA A 229 -13.06 6.26 10.11
CA ALA A 229 -13.33 6.10 8.68
C ALA A 229 -14.51 5.15 8.39
N SER A 230 -15.44 4.95 9.33
CA SER A 230 -16.55 3.98 9.18
C SER A 230 -17.44 4.23 7.96
N LEU A 231 -17.62 5.48 7.53
CA LEU A 231 -18.38 5.84 6.33
C LEU A 231 -17.58 5.84 5.03
N PHE A 232 -16.26 5.60 5.10
CA PHE A 232 -15.41 5.54 3.91
C PHE A 232 -15.45 4.12 3.31
N VAL A 233 -16.10 4.01 2.16
CA VAL A 233 -16.29 2.76 1.41
C VAL A 233 -16.02 3.03 -0.07
N GLY A 234 -15.04 2.34 -0.64
CA GLY A 234 -14.65 2.48 -2.04
C GLY A 234 -14.04 3.83 -2.41
N GLN A 235 -13.64 4.62 -1.40
CA GLN A 235 -13.09 5.97 -1.62
C GLN A 235 -11.60 5.91 -1.97
N THR A 236 -11.14 6.94 -2.68
CA THR A 236 -9.72 7.17 -2.97
C THR A 236 -9.31 8.53 -2.42
N LEU A 237 -8.50 8.55 -1.37
CA LEU A 237 -8.01 9.78 -0.75
C LEU A 237 -6.66 10.17 -1.35
N GLY A 238 -6.49 11.44 -1.70
CA GLY A 238 -5.32 11.98 -2.38
C GLY A 238 -4.40 12.82 -1.48
N PRO A 239 -3.51 12.24 -0.64
CA PRO A 239 -2.45 13.00 0.04
C PRO A 239 -1.36 13.37 -0.98
N ASN A 240 -1.54 14.50 -1.71
CA ASN A 240 -0.78 14.81 -2.91
C ASN A 240 -0.28 16.27 -3.00
N SER A 241 -0.25 16.99 -1.88
CA SER A 241 0.18 18.40 -1.82
C SER A 241 -0.64 19.35 -2.71
N GLY A 242 -1.86 18.94 -3.09
CA GLY A 242 -2.75 19.71 -3.96
C GLY A 242 -2.47 19.54 -5.47
N ASP A 243 -1.57 18.64 -5.87
CA ASP A 243 -1.20 18.42 -7.29
C ASP A 243 -2.41 17.93 -8.13
N VAL A 244 -3.33 17.19 -7.51
CA VAL A 244 -4.56 16.71 -8.15
C VAL A 244 -5.73 16.89 -7.20
N MET A 245 -6.77 17.58 -7.69
CA MET A 245 -8.02 17.83 -6.97
C MET A 245 -9.18 17.27 -7.83
N LEU A 246 -9.83 16.17 -7.36
CA LEU A 246 -10.91 15.46 -8.04
C LEU A 246 -12.17 15.45 -7.17
#